data_fec5444b6f5416d9c32a67d7a3999728
#
_entry.id   fec5444b6f5416d9c32a67d7a3999728
#
_cell.length_a   1.000
_cell.length_b   1.000
_cell.length_c   1.000
_cell.angle_alpha   90.00
_cell.angle_beta   90.00
_cell.angle_gamma   90.00
#
_symmetry.space_group_name_H-M   'P 1'
#
loop_
_entity.id
_entity.type
_entity.pdbx_description
1 polymer ?
#
loop_
_entity_poly.entity_id
_entity_poly.type
_entity_poly.pdbx_seq_one_letter_code
_entity_poly.pdbx_strand_id
1 'polypeptide(L)'
;MDESSRLTKTKEQWAKARRGGEEREVFYEGDARLPPGQHLVETWPVLDLGQKPDIPLTEWKLTIGGSVTNPVTWTWEEFLAQPQFKHISDFHCVTSWSRFDNEWEGVSFKHILSLVKPLPSAKFVLFKSFDDYTTNLPLEACDDTD
;
A
#
# COMPACT_ATOMS: atom_id res chain seq x y z
N MET A 1 5.57 -2.09 -27.61
CA MET A 1 4.83 -3.00 -26.69
C MET A 1 4.65 -2.20 -25.42
N ASP A 2 3.43 -1.88 -25.07
CA ASP A 2 3.09 -0.97 -23.97
C ASP A 2 3.60 -1.53 -22.63
N GLU A 3 4.24 -0.68 -21.83
CA GLU A 3 4.84 -1.00 -20.52
C GLU A 3 3.80 -1.55 -19.54
N SER A 4 2.57 -1.05 -19.58
CA SER A 4 1.39 -1.56 -18.85
C SER A 4 1.12 -3.04 -19.17
N SER A 5 1.23 -3.44 -20.43
CA SER A 5 1.08 -4.84 -20.88
C SER A 5 2.17 -5.77 -20.33
N ARG A 6 3.40 -5.25 -20.15
CA ARG A 6 4.52 -6.02 -19.60
C ARG A 6 4.33 -6.30 -18.11
N LEU A 7 3.88 -5.29 -17.36
CA LEU A 7 3.59 -5.39 -15.92
C LEU A 7 2.46 -6.39 -15.64
N THR A 8 1.37 -6.31 -16.39
CA THR A 8 0.24 -7.23 -16.27
C THR A 8 0.68 -8.67 -16.51
N LYS A 9 1.46 -8.93 -17.56
CA LYS A 9 1.98 -10.27 -17.87
C LYS A 9 2.90 -10.80 -16.78
N THR A 10 3.77 -9.96 -16.22
CA THR A 10 4.68 -10.39 -15.13
C THR A 10 3.89 -10.75 -13.88
N LYS A 11 2.88 -9.96 -13.50
CA LYS A 11 1.99 -10.25 -12.36
C LYS A 11 1.19 -11.53 -12.58
N GLU A 12 0.68 -11.76 -13.78
CA GLU A 12 -0.05 -12.99 -14.13
C GLU A 12 0.83 -14.23 -14.07
N GLN A 13 2.05 -14.15 -14.58
CA GLN A 13 3.02 -15.24 -14.54
C GLN A 13 3.39 -15.59 -13.10
N TRP A 14 3.62 -14.58 -12.29
CA TRP A 14 3.92 -14.74 -10.88
C TRP A 14 2.75 -15.34 -10.10
N ALA A 15 1.52 -14.89 -10.33
CA ALA A 15 0.31 -15.45 -9.74
C ALA A 15 0.06 -16.90 -10.17
N LYS A 16 0.33 -17.24 -11.44
CA LYS A 16 0.22 -18.62 -11.95
C LYS A 16 1.27 -19.56 -11.33
N ALA A 17 2.50 -19.10 -11.19
CA ALA A 17 3.58 -19.88 -10.58
C ALA A 17 3.27 -20.28 -9.12
N ARG A 18 2.52 -19.42 -8.39
CA ARG A 18 2.11 -19.71 -7.00
C ARG A 18 0.87 -20.58 -6.88
N ARG A 19 -0.06 -20.53 -7.83
CA ARG A 19 -1.26 -21.39 -7.82
C ARG A 19 -0.96 -22.87 -8.13
N GLY A 20 0.20 -23.18 -8.70
CA GLY A 20 0.62 -24.54 -9.02
C GLY A 20 1.42 -25.25 -7.90
N GLY A 21 1.66 -24.59 -6.77
CA GLY A 21 2.26 -25.23 -5.60
C GLY A 21 1.21 -26.04 -4.85
N GLU A 22 1.52 -27.34 -4.56
CA GLU A 22 0.74 -28.13 -3.61
C GLU A 22 0.59 -27.34 -2.32
N GLU A 23 -0.64 -27.24 -1.78
CA GLU A 23 -0.91 -26.75 -0.43
C GLU A 23 -0.14 -27.63 0.56
N ARG A 24 1.07 -27.23 0.91
CA ARG A 24 1.76 -27.79 2.05
C ARG A 24 1.10 -27.18 3.29
N GLU A 25 0.39 -28.02 4.04
CA GLU A 25 0.10 -27.71 5.44
C GLU A 25 1.45 -27.56 6.17
N VAL A 26 1.93 -26.33 6.23
CA VAL A 26 3.11 -26.02 7.04
C VAL A 26 2.59 -25.75 8.44
N PHE A 27 2.69 -26.75 9.32
CA PHE A 27 2.52 -26.55 10.75
C PHE A 27 3.67 -25.67 11.23
N TYR A 28 3.39 -24.42 11.52
CA TYR A 28 4.33 -23.53 12.18
C TYR A 28 4.28 -23.75 13.69
N GLU A 29 5.29 -24.44 14.25
CA GLU A 29 5.71 -24.24 15.64
C GLU A 29 6.50 -22.91 15.72
N GLY A 30 5.82 -21.79 15.66
CA GLY A 30 6.47 -20.49 15.58
C GLY A 30 5.61 -19.38 16.18
N ASP A 31 6.11 -18.17 16.14
CA ASP A 31 5.41 -16.98 16.57
C ASP A 31 4.04 -16.89 15.86
N ALA A 32 2.97 -16.81 16.64
CA ALA A 32 1.58 -16.70 16.12
C ALA A 32 1.36 -15.48 15.23
N ARG A 33 2.28 -14.49 15.28
CA ARG A 33 2.30 -13.30 14.43
C ARG A 33 2.78 -13.58 13.00
N LEU A 34 3.47 -14.72 12.77
CA LEU A 34 3.99 -15.06 11.43
C LEU A 34 2.98 -15.93 10.68
N PRO A 35 2.30 -15.39 9.64
CA PRO A 35 1.34 -16.17 8.88
C PRO A 35 1.97 -17.37 8.17
N PRO A 36 1.22 -18.45 7.93
CA PRO A 36 1.71 -19.62 7.20
C PRO A 36 2.33 -19.27 5.86
N GLY A 37 3.49 -19.84 5.55
CA GLY A 37 4.22 -19.61 4.29
C GLY A 37 4.99 -18.29 4.22
N GLN A 38 4.98 -17.49 5.28
CA GLN A 38 5.82 -16.29 5.39
C GLN A 38 7.17 -16.62 6.05
N HIS A 39 8.18 -15.80 5.77
CA HIS A 39 9.45 -15.81 6.50
C HIS A 39 9.74 -14.40 7.04
N LEU A 40 10.35 -14.34 8.22
CA LEU A 40 10.68 -13.07 8.86
C LEU A 40 11.90 -12.44 8.18
N VAL A 41 11.85 -11.12 7.97
CA VAL A 41 12.97 -10.32 7.46
C VAL A 41 13.25 -9.15 8.42
N GLU A 42 14.52 -8.76 8.52
CA GLU A 42 14.96 -7.62 9.34
C GLU A 42 14.95 -6.31 8.55
N THR A 43 15.19 -6.40 7.26
CA THR A 43 15.27 -5.25 6.36
C THR A 43 14.13 -5.26 5.35
N TRP A 44 13.76 -4.11 4.84
CA TRP A 44 12.76 -3.99 3.78
C TRP A 44 13.32 -4.56 2.46
N PRO A 45 12.72 -5.62 1.92
CA PRO A 45 13.05 -6.06 0.56
C PRO A 45 12.62 -5.00 -0.44
N VAL A 46 13.53 -4.59 -1.32
CA VAL A 46 13.23 -3.62 -2.37
C VAL A 46 12.73 -4.37 -3.60
N LEU A 47 11.46 -4.12 -3.95
CA LEU A 47 10.85 -4.61 -5.18
C LEU A 47 10.47 -3.41 -6.02
N ASP A 48 11.24 -3.12 -7.02
CA ASP A 48 10.94 -2.08 -8.01
C ASP A 48 10.81 -2.68 -9.41
N LEU A 49 10.28 -1.90 -10.34
CA LEU A 49 10.10 -2.28 -11.73
C LEU A 49 11.21 -1.69 -12.62
N GLY A 50 12.33 -1.31 -12.00
CA GLY A 50 13.47 -0.70 -12.67
C GLY A 50 13.36 0.81 -12.84
N GLN A 51 12.27 1.42 -12.36
CA GLN A 51 12.10 2.87 -12.34
C GLN A 51 11.90 3.31 -10.89
N LYS A 52 12.80 4.14 -10.41
CA LYS A 52 12.71 4.77 -9.08
C LYS A 52 12.52 6.26 -9.28
N PRO A 53 11.30 6.78 -9.12
CA PRO A 53 11.07 8.22 -9.22
C PRO A 53 11.91 8.96 -8.18
N ASP A 54 12.70 9.93 -8.64
CA ASP A 54 13.46 10.85 -7.78
C ASP A 54 12.70 12.18 -7.76
N ILE A 55 11.79 12.32 -6.81
CA ILE A 55 10.92 13.50 -6.71
C ILE A 55 11.46 14.41 -5.61
N PRO A 56 11.94 15.60 -5.96
CA PRO A 56 12.32 16.60 -4.96
C PRO A 56 11.12 16.96 -4.07
N LEU A 57 11.35 17.17 -2.77
CA LEU A 57 10.28 17.55 -1.84
C LEU A 57 9.54 18.82 -2.26
N THR A 58 10.20 19.71 -2.99
CA THR A 58 9.60 20.92 -3.56
C THR A 58 8.57 20.65 -4.67
N GLU A 59 8.64 19.47 -5.28
CA GLU A 59 7.72 19.03 -6.34
C GLU A 59 6.75 17.95 -5.85
N TRP A 60 7.02 17.40 -4.67
CA TRP A 60 6.17 16.35 -4.10
C TRP A 60 4.75 16.87 -3.82
N LYS A 61 3.75 16.09 -4.23
CA LYS A 61 2.34 16.40 -4.00
C LYS A 61 1.55 15.14 -3.73
N LEU A 62 0.62 15.22 -2.80
CA LEU A 62 -0.43 14.23 -2.59
C LEU A 62 -1.76 14.81 -3.06
N THR A 63 -2.33 14.25 -4.12
CA THR A 63 -3.63 14.67 -4.64
C THR A 63 -4.68 13.62 -4.32
N ILE A 64 -5.78 14.04 -3.73
CA ILE A 64 -6.93 13.21 -3.40
C ILE A 64 -8.16 13.80 -4.07
N GLY A 65 -8.78 13.02 -4.94
CA GLY A 65 -9.89 13.49 -5.78
C GLY A 65 -10.79 12.36 -6.26
N GLY A 66 -11.51 12.59 -7.33
CA GLY A 66 -12.49 11.65 -7.86
C GLY A 66 -13.85 11.78 -7.18
N SER A 67 -14.44 10.68 -6.70
CA SER A 67 -15.77 10.67 -6.09
C SER A 67 -15.76 11.21 -4.65
N VAL A 68 -15.35 12.46 -4.47
CA VAL A 68 -15.30 13.17 -3.18
C VAL A 68 -15.98 14.55 -3.31
N THR A 69 -16.45 15.08 -2.18
CA THR A 69 -17.06 16.43 -2.14
C THR A 69 -15.98 17.51 -2.20
N ASN A 70 -14.87 17.31 -1.50
CA ASN A 70 -13.80 18.28 -1.34
C ASN A 70 -12.47 17.67 -1.80
N PRO A 71 -12.11 17.77 -3.08
CA PRO A 71 -10.79 17.33 -3.51
C PRO A 71 -9.70 18.20 -2.89
N VAL A 72 -8.58 17.60 -2.51
CA VAL A 72 -7.43 18.30 -1.93
C VAL A 72 -6.15 17.92 -2.65
N THR A 73 -5.20 18.86 -2.65
CA THR A 73 -3.81 18.60 -3.05
C THR A 73 -2.92 19.23 -2.01
N TRP A 74 -2.02 18.45 -1.45
CA TRP A 74 -1.05 18.91 -0.46
C TRP A 74 0.35 18.90 -1.04
N THR A 75 1.10 19.94 -0.79
CA THR A 75 2.56 19.94 -0.87
C THR A 75 3.13 19.12 0.28
N TRP A 76 4.44 18.85 0.26
CA TRP A 76 5.10 18.16 1.37
C TRP A 76 4.93 18.89 2.71
N GLU A 77 5.06 20.22 2.70
CA GLU A 77 4.90 21.06 3.89
C GLU A 77 3.46 21.01 4.43
N GLU A 78 2.46 21.11 3.52
CA GLU A 78 1.05 21.02 3.91
C GLU A 78 0.68 19.62 4.43
N PHE A 79 1.28 18.57 3.89
CA PHE A 79 1.12 17.21 4.40
C PHE A 79 1.69 17.06 5.81
N LEU A 80 2.88 17.60 6.06
CA LEU A 80 3.51 17.57 7.39
C LEU A 80 2.74 18.43 8.42
N ALA A 81 2.03 19.47 7.96
CA ALA A 81 1.20 20.31 8.82
C ALA A 81 -0.13 19.63 9.24
N GLN A 82 -0.52 18.52 8.59
CA GLN A 82 -1.67 17.74 9.02
C GLN A 82 -1.39 17.03 10.36
N PRO A 83 -2.43 16.68 11.14
CA PRO A 83 -2.27 15.86 12.33
C PRO A 83 -1.53 14.57 12.01
N GLN A 84 -0.35 14.41 12.62
CA GLN A 84 0.49 13.22 12.44
C GLN A 84 0.10 12.16 13.47
N PHE A 85 0.05 10.92 13.04
CA PHE A 85 -0.26 9.74 13.84
C PHE A 85 0.93 8.77 13.80
N LYS A 86 1.26 8.20 14.96
CA LYS A 86 2.28 7.15 15.07
C LYS A 86 1.62 5.82 15.39
N HIS A 87 2.03 4.80 14.69
CA HIS A 87 1.51 3.45 14.84
C HIS A 87 2.61 2.41 14.71
N ILE A 88 2.50 1.33 15.46
CA ILE A 88 3.41 0.18 15.34
C ILE A 88 2.59 -1.01 14.86
N SER A 89 2.98 -1.60 13.75
CA SER A 89 2.29 -2.79 13.23
C SER A 89 3.22 -3.73 12.47
N ASP A 90 2.76 -4.95 12.32
CA ASP A 90 3.41 -5.94 11.48
C ASP A 90 3.05 -5.71 10.01
N PHE A 91 3.96 -6.06 9.14
CA PHE A 91 3.74 -6.01 7.70
C PHE A 91 3.94 -7.39 7.09
N HIS A 92 2.94 -7.86 6.34
CA HIS A 92 2.94 -9.14 5.67
C HIS A 92 2.81 -8.95 4.16
N CYS A 93 3.88 -9.22 3.42
CA CYS A 93 3.88 -9.04 1.97
C CYS A 93 3.37 -10.28 1.25
N VAL A 94 2.60 -10.08 0.19
CA VAL A 94 2.14 -11.18 -0.70
C VAL A 94 3.30 -11.96 -1.32
N THR A 95 4.52 -11.43 -1.30
CA THR A 95 5.74 -12.11 -1.76
C THR A 95 6.38 -13.02 -0.70
N SER A 96 5.62 -13.36 0.35
CA SER A 96 5.95 -14.37 1.37
C SER A 96 7.01 -13.96 2.38
N TRP A 97 7.12 -12.68 2.68
CA TRP A 97 7.93 -12.19 3.78
C TRP A 97 7.11 -11.32 4.74
N SER A 98 7.52 -11.30 5.99
CA SER A 98 6.93 -10.49 7.05
C SER A 98 8.01 -9.68 7.75
N ARG A 99 7.67 -8.51 8.21
CA ARG A 99 8.50 -7.68 9.07
C ARG A 99 7.66 -7.18 10.23
N PHE A 100 8.15 -7.43 11.46
CA PHE A 100 7.42 -7.09 12.67
C PHE A 100 7.79 -5.70 13.19
N ASP A 101 6.92 -5.17 14.04
CA ASP A 101 7.13 -3.95 14.82
C ASP A 101 7.56 -2.75 13.97
N ASN A 102 6.92 -2.57 12.82
CA ASN A 102 7.23 -1.43 11.96
C ASN A 102 6.65 -0.16 12.58
N GLU A 103 7.51 0.82 12.78
CA GLU A 103 7.10 2.16 13.20
C GLU A 103 6.67 2.97 11.98
N TRP A 104 5.42 3.42 12.00
CA TRP A 104 4.81 4.25 10.98
C TRP A 104 4.55 5.63 11.54
N GLU A 105 4.77 6.65 10.73
CA GLU A 105 4.38 8.01 11.03
C GLU A 105 3.75 8.64 9.79
N GLY A 106 2.59 9.28 9.95
CA GLY A 106 1.89 9.89 8.85
C GLY A 106 0.50 10.40 9.21
N VAL A 107 -0.24 10.80 8.20
CA VAL A 107 -1.62 11.27 8.35
C VAL A 107 -2.56 10.08 8.30
N SER A 108 -3.44 9.95 9.31
CA SER A 108 -4.41 8.85 9.32
C SER A 108 -5.37 8.96 8.14
N PHE A 109 -5.73 7.81 7.57
CA PHE A 109 -6.66 7.79 6.44
C PHE A 109 -8.04 8.31 6.85
N LYS A 110 -8.45 8.06 8.09
CA LYS A 110 -9.69 8.58 8.69
C LYS A 110 -9.73 10.12 8.69
N HIS A 111 -8.60 10.78 9.01
CA HIS A 111 -8.50 12.23 8.91
C HIS A 111 -8.70 12.70 7.47
N ILE A 112 -8.03 12.05 6.51
CA ILE A 112 -8.21 12.33 5.08
C ILE A 112 -9.67 12.21 4.67
N LEU A 113 -10.34 11.11 5.01
CA LEU A 113 -11.76 10.90 4.67
C LEU A 113 -12.66 11.98 5.25
N SER A 114 -12.39 12.46 6.47
CA SER A 114 -13.15 13.52 7.13
C SER A 114 -13.08 14.85 6.37
N LEU A 115 -11.95 15.11 5.71
CA LEU A 115 -11.73 16.34 4.93
C LEU A 115 -12.34 16.24 3.53
N VAL A 116 -12.05 15.15 2.81
CA VAL A 116 -12.45 15.02 1.40
C VAL A 116 -13.91 14.62 1.22
N LYS A 117 -14.51 14.00 2.23
CA LYS A 117 -15.92 13.58 2.27
C LYS A 117 -16.30 12.76 1.04
N PRO A 118 -15.99 11.46 1.00
CA PRO A 118 -16.36 10.59 -0.11
C PRO A 118 -17.86 10.62 -0.40
N LEU A 119 -18.24 10.61 -1.67
CA LEU A 119 -19.63 10.50 -2.07
C LEU A 119 -20.15 9.08 -1.76
N PRO A 120 -21.48 8.89 -1.54
CA PRO A 120 -22.05 7.56 -1.27
C PRO A 120 -21.80 6.52 -2.38
N SER A 121 -21.47 6.98 -3.58
CA SER A 121 -21.11 6.13 -4.71
C SER A 121 -19.67 5.64 -4.68
N ALA A 122 -18.79 6.24 -3.89
CA ALA A 122 -17.41 5.81 -3.74
C ALA A 122 -17.35 4.47 -3.01
N LYS A 123 -16.78 3.44 -3.64
CA LYS A 123 -16.67 2.08 -3.08
C LYS A 123 -15.22 1.64 -2.92
N PHE A 124 -14.32 2.25 -3.65
CA PHE A 124 -12.90 1.89 -3.67
C PHE A 124 -12.03 3.13 -3.63
N VAL A 125 -10.84 2.96 -3.08
CA VAL A 125 -9.75 3.92 -3.18
C VAL A 125 -8.73 3.39 -4.17
N LEU A 126 -8.41 4.18 -5.19
CA LEU A 126 -7.33 3.90 -6.13
C LEU A 126 -6.10 4.69 -5.70
N PHE A 127 -5.04 3.98 -5.37
CA PHE A 127 -3.73 4.57 -5.11
C PHE A 127 -2.91 4.56 -6.40
N LYS A 128 -2.32 5.70 -6.71
CA LYS A 128 -1.45 5.87 -7.86
C LYS A 128 -0.15 6.50 -7.42
N SER A 129 0.97 5.87 -7.72
CA SER A 129 2.30 6.39 -7.41
C SER A 129 2.88 7.21 -8.56
N PHE A 130 4.03 7.87 -8.33
CA PHE A 130 4.70 8.72 -9.32
C PHE A 130 5.22 7.97 -10.55
N ASP A 131 5.42 6.67 -10.45
CA ASP A 131 5.79 5.79 -11.57
C ASP A 131 4.58 5.19 -12.30
N ASP A 132 3.38 5.77 -12.08
CA ASP A 132 2.11 5.30 -12.61
C ASP A 132 1.66 3.92 -12.11
N TYR A 133 2.37 3.31 -11.16
CA TYR A 133 1.89 2.08 -10.54
C TYR A 133 0.59 2.33 -9.77
N THR A 134 -0.37 1.41 -9.89
CA THR A 134 -1.67 1.53 -9.24
C THR A 134 -2.02 0.29 -8.43
N THR A 135 -2.71 0.53 -7.32
CA THR A 135 -3.40 -0.49 -6.53
C THR A 135 -4.71 0.05 -6.02
N ASN A 136 -5.63 -0.82 -5.59
CA ASN A 136 -6.89 -0.38 -5.01
C ASN A 136 -7.24 -1.18 -3.76
N LEU A 137 -8.03 -0.56 -2.90
CA LEU A 137 -8.63 -1.18 -1.73
C LEU A 137 -10.10 -0.79 -1.64
N PRO A 138 -10.98 -1.63 -1.08
CA PRO A 138 -12.31 -1.21 -0.67
C PRO A 138 -12.22 -0.01 0.28
N LEU A 139 -13.11 0.97 0.13
CA LEU A 139 -13.11 2.16 0.98
C LEU A 139 -13.27 1.81 2.47
N GLU A 140 -14.09 0.80 2.77
CA GLU A 140 -14.29 0.29 4.13
C GLU A 140 -13.02 -0.25 4.78
N ALA A 141 -12.11 -0.86 3.98
CA ALA A 141 -10.82 -1.35 4.46
C ALA A 141 -9.81 -0.21 4.71
N CYS A 142 -10.08 0.99 4.21
CA CYS A 142 -9.24 2.16 4.44
C CYS A 142 -9.70 3.02 5.64
N ASP A 143 -10.90 2.78 6.17
CA ASP A 143 -11.45 3.48 7.34
C ASP A 143 -11.19 2.72 8.64
N ASP A 144 -10.28 1.77 8.61
CA ASP A 144 -9.88 1.02 9.79
C ASP A 144 -9.01 1.88 10.72
N THR A 145 -9.13 1.62 12.01
CA THR A 145 -8.40 2.36 13.06
C THR A 145 -7.16 1.64 13.54
N ASP A 146 -6.89 0.44 12.99
CA ASP A 146 -5.74 -0.39 13.35
C ASP A 146 -4.55 -0.20 12.41
#